data_711d0432ac397d7f11a26da346b55eea
#
_entry.id   711d0432ac397d7f11a26da346b55eea
#
_cell.length_a   1.000
_cell.length_b   1.000
_cell.length_c   1.000
_cell.angle_alpha   90.00
_cell.angle_beta   90.00
_cell.angle_gamma   90.00
#
_symmetry.space_group_name_H-M   'P 1'
#
loop_
_entity.id
_entity.type
_entity.pdbx_description
1 polymer ?
#
loop_
_entity_poly.entity_id
_entity_poly.type
_entity_poly.pdbx_seq_one_letter_code
_entity_poly.pdbx_strand_id
1 'polypeptide(L)'
;WTDIAKQHWKQAGVDGKIDLILAPALETLEKIPEGQKIDFAFIDADKGNYINYYESIFNRLSENGLIVVDNVLWSGRVVDDSINDEDTVAIRNFNQHVKNDERVLCAMLSIGDGVSVIQKKP
;
A
#
# COMPACT_ATOMS: atom_id res chain seq x y z
N TRP A 1 1.28 19.51 -7.95
CA TRP A 1 2.26 18.71 -7.23
C TRP A 1 3.12 17.85 -8.15
N THR A 2 2.56 17.21 -9.17
CA THR A 2 3.28 16.31 -10.08
C THR A 2 4.35 17.02 -10.93
N ASP A 3 4.12 18.26 -11.35
CA ASP A 3 5.09 19.05 -12.13
C ASP A 3 6.32 19.42 -11.27
N ILE A 4 6.07 19.74 -9.98
CA ILE A 4 7.13 20.00 -9.01
C ILE A 4 7.97 18.71 -8.82
N ALA A 5 7.32 17.57 -8.62
CA ALA A 5 8.00 16.29 -8.48
C ALA A 5 8.89 15.97 -9.70
N LYS A 6 8.36 16.12 -10.93
CA LYS A 6 9.13 15.92 -12.17
C LYS A 6 10.37 16.81 -12.26
N GLN A 7 10.26 18.09 -11.86
CA GLN A 7 11.41 19.01 -11.83
C GLN A 7 12.50 18.52 -10.88
N HIS A 8 12.11 18.08 -9.66
CA HIS A 8 13.07 17.57 -8.69
C HIS A 8 13.71 16.25 -9.13
N TRP A 9 12.94 15.34 -9.74
CA TRP A 9 13.49 14.08 -10.26
C TRP A 9 14.54 14.33 -11.35
N LYS A 10 14.27 15.30 -12.24
CA LYS A 10 15.22 15.70 -13.28
C LYS A 10 16.48 16.33 -12.68
N GLN A 11 16.32 17.23 -11.68
CA GLN A 11 17.46 17.84 -10.98
C GLN A 11 18.33 16.80 -10.27
N ALA A 12 17.69 15.76 -9.70
CA ALA A 12 18.37 14.66 -9.03
C ALA A 12 18.94 13.61 -10.01
N GLY A 13 18.65 13.69 -11.30
CA GLY A 13 19.10 12.72 -12.31
C GLY A 13 18.45 11.34 -12.15
N VAL A 14 17.25 11.26 -11.58
CA VAL A 14 16.53 9.99 -11.35
C VAL A 14 15.24 9.86 -12.16
N ASP A 15 14.94 10.85 -12.99
CA ASP A 15 13.72 10.89 -13.81
C ASP A 15 13.60 9.69 -14.77
N GLY A 16 14.72 9.17 -15.29
CA GLY A 16 14.73 7.95 -16.11
C GLY A 16 14.46 6.64 -15.34
N LYS A 17 14.29 6.70 -14.00
CA LYS A 17 13.99 5.55 -13.13
C LYS A 17 12.56 5.59 -12.58
N ILE A 18 11.78 6.61 -12.93
CA ILE A 18 10.46 6.86 -12.35
C ILE A 18 9.43 6.97 -13.46
N ASP A 19 8.46 6.06 -13.44
CA ASP A 19 7.28 6.11 -14.29
C ASP A 19 6.10 6.67 -13.50
N LEU A 20 5.70 7.91 -13.82
CA LEU A 20 4.53 8.53 -13.21
C LEU A 20 3.28 8.20 -14.01
N ILE A 21 2.35 7.47 -13.40
CA ILE A 21 1.07 7.13 -14.00
C ILE A 21 -0.03 7.84 -13.24
N LEU A 22 -0.78 8.72 -13.92
CA LEU A 22 -1.92 9.44 -13.37
C LEU A 22 -3.21 8.74 -13.82
N ALA A 23 -3.60 7.72 -13.10
CA ALA A 23 -4.79 6.90 -13.34
C ALA A 23 -5.24 6.23 -12.04
N PRO A 24 -6.47 5.67 -11.97
CA PRO A 24 -6.85 4.79 -10.88
C PRO A 24 -5.84 3.66 -10.72
N ALA A 25 -5.31 3.49 -9.51
CA ALA A 25 -4.17 2.58 -9.30
C ALA A 25 -4.53 1.11 -9.60
N LEU A 26 -5.76 0.67 -9.33
CA LEU A 26 -6.21 -0.69 -9.66
C LEU A 26 -6.14 -0.96 -11.17
N GLU A 27 -6.59 -0.01 -12.00
CA GLU A 27 -6.47 -0.14 -13.46
C GLU A 27 -5.02 -0.21 -13.93
N THR A 28 -4.12 0.50 -13.25
CA THR A 28 -2.69 0.46 -13.53
C THR A 28 -2.08 -0.89 -13.14
N LEU A 29 -2.44 -1.40 -11.96
CA LEU A 29 -1.98 -2.70 -11.48
C LEU A 29 -2.44 -3.84 -12.38
N GLU A 30 -3.66 -3.78 -12.92
CA GLU A 30 -4.17 -4.76 -13.88
C GLU A 30 -3.38 -4.80 -15.20
N LYS A 31 -2.84 -3.65 -15.62
CA LYS A 31 -2.05 -3.51 -16.86
C LYS A 31 -0.59 -3.93 -16.71
N ILE A 32 -0.11 -4.18 -15.50
CA ILE A 32 1.24 -4.73 -15.29
C ILE A 32 1.33 -6.09 -15.98
N PRO A 33 2.32 -6.31 -16.87
CA PRO A 33 2.45 -7.57 -17.60
C PRO A 33 2.51 -8.80 -16.70
N GLU A 34 1.91 -9.90 -17.14
CA GLU A 34 2.05 -11.19 -16.47
C GLU A 34 3.53 -11.57 -16.37
N GLY A 35 3.96 -11.99 -15.18
CA GLY A 35 5.36 -12.34 -14.92
C GLY A 35 6.23 -11.19 -14.43
N GLN A 36 5.83 -9.93 -14.59
CA GLN A 36 6.52 -8.82 -13.94
C GLN A 36 6.24 -8.86 -12.44
N LYS A 37 7.32 -8.94 -11.65
CA LYS A 37 7.24 -8.99 -10.19
C LYS A 37 7.42 -7.60 -9.58
N ILE A 38 6.83 -7.43 -8.41
CA ILE A 38 6.95 -6.24 -7.57
C ILE A 38 7.83 -6.60 -6.37
N ASP A 39 8.95 -5.92 -6.19
CA ASP A 39 9.84 -6.16 -5.06
C ASP A 39 9.49 -5.30 -3.86
N PHE A 40 8.90 -4.14 -4.09
CA PHE A 40 8.47 -3.21 -3.06
C PHE A 40 7.21 -2.47 -3.50
N ALA A 41 6.25 -2.36 -2.61
CA ALA A 41 5.07 -1.52 -2.79
C ALA A 41 4.82 -0.68 -1.54
N PHE A 42 4.49 0.60 -1.73
CA PHE A 42 4.04 1.50 -0.68
C PHE A 42 2.59 1.91 -0.99
N ILE A 43 1.67 1.64 -0.07
CA ILE A 43 0.25 1.95 -0.20
C ILE A 43 -0.06 3.14 0.72
N ASP A 44 -0.37 4.27 0.12
CA ASP A 44 -0.91 5.48 0.76
C ASP A 44 -1.91 6.12 -0.20
N ALA A 45 -3.11 5.55 -0.25
CA ALA A 45 -4.15 5.88 -1.20
C ALA A 45 -5.53 6.00 -0.52
N ASP A 46 -6.60 5.94 -1.28
CA ASP A 46 -7.98 5.91 -0.78
C ASP A 46 -8.23 4.65 0.06
N LYS A 47 -8.73 4.84 1.26
CA LYS A 47 -8.78 3.81 2.31
C LYS A 47 -9.75 2.68 1.96
N GLY A 48 -10.83 2.99 1.27
CA GLY A 48 -11.82 2.01 0.80
C GLY A 48 -11.25 0.91 -0.10
N ASN A 49 -10.12 1.18 -0.78
CA ASN A 49 -9.48 0.24 -1.70
C ASN A 49 -8.22 -0.46 -1.14
N TYR A 50 -7.88 -0.29 0.12
CA TYR A 50 -6.66 -0.88 0.70
C TYR A 50 -6.58 -2.40 0.52
N ILE A 51 -7.66 -3.13 0.74
CA ILE A 51 -7.71 -4.59 0.52
C ILE A 51 -7.49 -4.92 -0.96
N ASN A 52 -8.13 -4.17 -1.87
CA ASN A 52 -7.99 -4.39 -3.31
C ASN A 52 -6.57 -4.14 -3.80
N TYR A 53 -5.92 -3.07 -3.32
CA TYR A 53 -4.51 -2.80 -3.62
C TYR A 53 -3.62 -3.91 -3.09
N TYR A 54 -3.83 -4.31 -1.84
CA TYR A 54 -3.06 -5.38 -1.20
C TYR A 54 -3.13 -6.69 -2.01
N GLU A 55 -4.32 -7.16 -2.35
CA GLU A 55 -4.48 -8.42 -3.09
C GLU A 55 -3.89 -8.33 -4.50
N SER A 56 -4.11 -7.23 -5.21
CA SER A 56 -3.53 -7.02 -6.55
C SER A 56 -2.01 -7.03 -6.54
N ILE A 57 -1.40 -6.39 -5.54
CA ILE A 57 0.05 -6.32 -5.36
C ILE A 57 0.58 -7.68 -4.89
N PHE A 58 -0.08 -8.33 -3.92
CA PHE A 58 0.33 -9.62 -3.37
C PHE A 58 0.48 -10.69 -4.46
N ASN A 59 -0.43 -10.75 -5.41
CA ASN A 59 -0.38 -11.70 -6.51
C ASN A 59 0.85 -11.51 -7.42
N ARG A 60 1.43 -10.32 -7.43
CA ARG A 60 2.61 -9.96 -8.22
C ARG A 60 3.89 -9.82 -7.37
N LEU A 61 3.77 -9.90 -6.05
CA LEU A 61 4.89 -9.71 -5.13
C LEU A 61 5.95 -10.78 -5.36
N SER A 62 7.22 -10.39 -5.45
CA SER A 62 8.34 -11.33 -5.46
C SER A 62 8.45 -12.07 -4.12
N GLU A 63 9.21 -13.17 -4.08
CA GLU A 63 9.35 -14.01 -2.87
C GLU A 63 9.88 -13.21 -1.66
N ASN A 64 10.82 -12.30 -1.89
CA ASN A 64 11.39 -11.43 -0.87
C ASN A 64 10.80 -10.01 -0.88
N GLY A 65 9.71 -9.80 -1.62
CA GLY A 65 9.08 -8.50 -1.76
C GLY A 65 8.40 -8.04 -0.48
N LEU A 66 8.28 -6.72 -0.33
CA LEU A 66 7.63 -6.08 0.80
C LEU A 66 6.45 -5.22 0.33
N ILE A 67 5.36 -5.29 1.08
CA ILE A 67 4.27 -4.31 1.00
C ILE A 67 4.30 -3.49 2.27
N VAL A 68 4.36 -2.17 2.13
CA VAL A 68 4.30 -1.21 3.24
C VAL A 68 3.02 -0.40 3.09
N VAL A 69 2.23 -0.31 4.15
CA VAL A 69 0.93 0.36 4.14
C VAL A 69 0.88 1.42 5.22
N ASP A 70 0.62 2.66 4.83
CA ASP A 70 0.56 3.79 5.75
C ASP A 70 -0.86 4.00 6.31
N ASN A 71 -0.94 4.78 7.40
CA ASN A 71 -2.15 5.20 8.10
C ASN A 71 -3.00 4.05 8.67
N VAL A 72 -2.39 2.94 9.05
CA VAL A 72 -3.13 1.77 9.56
C VAL A 72 -3.66 1.94 10.98
N LEU A 73 -3.22 2.97 11.72
CA LEU A 73 -3.78 3.36 13.01
C LEU A 73 -4.85 4.45 12.91
N TRP A 74 -4.86 5.23 11.81
CA TRP A 74 -5.84 6.26 11.50
C TRP A 74 -6.10 7.20 12.68
N SER A 75 -5.03 7.83 13.19
CA SER A 75 -5.04 8.70 14.38
C SER A 75 -5.68 8.04 15.63
N GLY A 76 -5.51 6.72 15.76
CA GLY A 76 -6.09 5.93 16.84
C GLY A 76 -7.59 5.61 16.70
N ARG A 77 -8.26 6.08 15.63
CA ARG A 77 -9.70 5.87 15.40
C ARG A 77 -10.08 4.41 15.21
N VAL A 78 -9.12 3.58 14.76
CA VAL A 78 -9.37 2.14 14.53
C VAL A 78 -9.71 1.38 15.80
N VAL A 79 -9.35 1.85 16.99
CA VAL A 79 -9.63 1.19 18.27
C VAL A 79 -10.89 1.73 18.99
N ASP A 80 -11.53 2.75 18.43
CA ASP A 80 -12.74 3.34 18.97
C ASP A 80 -13.97 2.84 18.20
N ASP A 81 -14.67 1.86 18.77
CA ASP A 81 -15.85 1.23 18.14
C ASP A 81 -17.03 2.20 17.90
N SER A 82 -17.01 3.38 18.53
CA SER A 82 -18.03 4.40 18.31
C SER A 82 -17.82 5.17 17.00
N ILE A 83 -16.61 5.15 16.43
CA ILE A 83 -16.26 5.84 15.18
C ILE A 83 -16.48 4.89 14.00
N ASN A 84 -17.46 5.17 13.16
CA ASN A 84 -17.89 4.29 12.07
C ASN A 84 -18.03 5.03 10.73
N ASP A 85 -17.18 6.04 10.48
CA ASP A 85 -17.05 6.60 9.14
C ASP A 85 -16.39 5.59 8.19
N GLU A 86 -16.60 5.80 6.89
CA GLU A 86 -16.24 4.87 5.84
C GLU A 86 -14.74 4.51 5.85
N ASP A 87 -13.86 5.50 5.99
CA ASP A 87 -12.41 5.30 6.00
C ASP A 87 -11.95 4.53 7.23
N THR A 88 -12.49 4.86 8.42
CA THR A 88 -12.15 4.15 9.66
C THR A 88 -12.55 2.67 9.59
N VAL A 89 -13.75 2.40 9.08
CA VAL A 89 -14.22 1.02 8.89
C VAL A 89 -13.36 0.29 7.85
N ALA A 90 -13.01 0.95 6.75
CA ALA A 90 -12.16 0.37 5.72
C ALA A 90 -10.79 -0.04 6.25
N ILE A 91 -10.14 0.80 7.06
CA ILE A 91 -8.85 0.49 7.67
C ILE A 91 -8.95 -0.63 8.71
N ARG A 92 -10.00 -0.65 9.54
CA ARG A 92 -10.22 -1.80 10.44
C ARG A 92 -10.35 -3.11 9.67
N ASN A 93 -11.13 -3.11 8.60
CA ASN A 93 -11.32 -4.26 7.74
C ASN A 93 -9.99 -4.71 7.10
N PHE A 94 -9.21 -3.76 6.60
CA PHE A 94 -7.87 -4.03 6.08
C PHE A 94 -6.96 -4.66 7.13
N ASN A 95 -6.86 -4.05 8.33
CA ASN A 95 -6.04 -4.57 9.41
C ASN A 95 -6.44 -6.00 9.82
N GLN A 96 -7.75 -6.26 9.88
CA GLN A 96 -8.27 -7.59 10.19
C GLN A 96 -8.01 -8.59 9.05
N HIS A 97 -8.13 -8.15 7.80
CA HIS A 97 -7.85 -8.95 6.61
C HIS A 97 -6.40 -9.44 6.62
N VAL A 98 -5.44 -8.52 6.79
CA VAL A 98 -4.00 -8.86 6.84
C VAL A 98 -3.65 -9.70 8.05
N LYS A 99 -4.23 -9.42 9.22
CA LYS A 99 -4.03 -10.22 10.44
C LYS A 99 -4.44 -11.68 10.26
N ASN A 100 -5.50 -11.93 9.50
CA ASN A 100 -6.03 -13.28 9.27
C ASN A 100 -5.41 -13.96 8.04
N ASP A 101 -4.57 -13.27 7.29
CA ASP A 101 -3.96 -13.83 6.09
C ASP A 101 -2.79 -14.75 6.45
N GLU A 102 -3.01 -16.04 6.30
CA GLU A 102 -2.00 -17.05 6.62
C GLU A 102 -0.80 -17.07 5.63
N ARG A 103 -0.93 -16.38 4.50
CA ARG A 103 0.11 -16.32 3.45
C ARG A 103 1.25 -15.37 3.81
N VAL A 104 1.10 -14.52 4.84
CA VAL A 104 2.02 -13.42 5.12
C VAL A 104 2.52 -13.38 6.56
N LEU A 105 3.67 -12.73 6.74
CA LEU A 105 4.12 -12.16 8.01
C LEU A 105 3.82 -10.68 7.98
N CYS A 106 3.22 -10.15 9.03
CA CYS A 106 2.92 -8.73 9.16
C CYS A 106 3.45 -8.19 10.49
N ALA A 107 4.14 -7.06 10.43
CA ALA A 107 4.52 -6.27 11.60
C ALA A 107 3.89 -4.88 11.47
N MET A 108 3.12 -4.47 12.48
CA MET A 108 2.58 -3.11 12.58
C MET A 108 3.51 -2.27 13.46
N LEU A 109 3.96 -1.16 12.94
CA LEU A 109 4.86 -0.22 13.60
C LEU A 109 4.08 1.05 14.00
N SER A 110 4.28 1.55 15.21
CA SER A 110 3.69 2.80 15.69
C SER A 110 4.51 4.02 15.27
N ILE A 111 4.82 4.12 13.98
CA ILE A 111 5.53 5.25 13.37
C ILE A 111 4.49 6.10 12.64
N GLY A 112 4.51 7.42 12.86
CA GLY A 112 3.52 8.32 12.26
C GLY A 112 2.09 7.90 12.61
N ASP A 113 1.27 7.67 11.61
CA ASP A 113 -0.12 7.21 11.76
C ASP A 113 -0.27 5.69 11.64
N GLY A 114 0.79 4.97 12.00
CA GLY A 114 0.88 3.52 11.92
C GLY A 114 1.27 3.01 10.54
N VAL A 115 2.25 2.13 10.51
CA VAL A 115 2.77 1.52 9.27
C VAL A 115 2.74 0.00 9.42
N SER A 116 2.08 -0.68 8.51
CA SER A 116 2.17 -2.14 8.40
C SER A 116 3.22 -2.53 7.37
N VAL A 117 4.13 -3.44 7.77
CA VAL A 117 5.14 -4.04 6.89
C VAL A 117 4.78 -5.51 6.70
N ILE A 118 4.58 -5.92 5.46
CA ILE A 118 3.99 -7.20 5.09
C ILE A 118 4.92 -7.92 4.12
N GLN A 119 5.19 -9.18 4.37
CA GLN A 119 6.03 -10.05 3.53
C GLN A 119 5.37 -11.41 3.37
N LYS A 120 5.57 -12.07 2.22
CA LYS A 120 5.17 -13.48 2.05
C LYS A 120 5.87 -14.37 3.09
N LYS A 121 5.15 -15.35 3.60
CA LYS A 121 5.80 -16.42 4.36
C LYS A 121 6.69 -17.24 3.43
N PRO A 122 7.82 -17.72 3.96
CA PRO A 122 8.68 -18.66 3.23
C PRO A 122 7.93 -19.93 2.82
#